data_d72ec46425cb40de63502b6610c3545a
#
_entry.id   d72ec46425cb40de63502b6610c3545a
#
_cell.length_a   1.000
_cell.length_b   1.000
_cell.length_c   1.000
_cell.angle_alpha   90.00
_cell.angle_beta   90.00
_cell.angle_gamma   90.00
#
_symmetry.space_group_name_H-M   'P 1'
#
loop_
_entity.id
_entity.type
_entity.pdbx_description
1 polymer ?
#
loop_
_entity_poly.entity_id
_entity_poly.type
_entity_poly.pdbx_seq_one_letter_code
_entity_poly.pdbx_strand_id
1 'polypeptide(L)'
;MKIIVSVKQVPDTSGKVAVNPDGTLNRASMQTIINPDDLNAVEAALALKDELGCKVVAFTMGPPPAEGMLRELMAMGVDEGVLITAREFGGSDTYATSQIIAAGIDTYGVDEDDIILAGRQAIDGDTAQVGPQIAEKLHLPQITYAGEITKDGNTPVSYTHLRA
;
A
#
# COMPACT_ATOMS: atom_id res chain seq x y z
N MET A 1 17.25 -3.09 -8.61
CA MET A 1 16.32 -2.16 -7.92
C MET A 1 14.89 -2.43 -8.35
N LYS A 2 13.97 -2.53 -7.43
CA LYS A 2 12.51 -2.54 -7.63
C LYS A 2 11.86 -1.61 -6.61
N ILE A 3 10.62 -1.21 -6.88
CA ILE A 3 9.80 -0.45 -5.94
C ILE A 3 8.65 -1.34 -5.51
N ILE A 4 8.51 -1.55 -4.21
CA ILE A 4 7.40 -2.28 -3.60
C ILE A 4 6.42 -1.25 -3.06
N VAL A 5 5.14 -1.36 -3.42
CA VAL A 5 4.10 -0.46 -2.93
C VAL A 5 3.08 -1.27 -2.13
N SER A 6 2.92 -0.94 -0.85
CA SER A 6 1.86 -1.52 -0.03
C SER A 6 0.55 -0.79 -0.31
N VAL A 7 -0.50 -1.54 -0.68
CA VAL A 7 -1.82 -0.99 -1.04
C VAL A 7 -2.92 -1.71 -0.28
N LYS A 8 -3.99 -1.00 0.04
CA LYS A 8 -5.16 -1.55 0.74
C LYS A 8 -6.43 -1.32 -0.06
N GLN A 9 -7.28 -2.33 -0.13
CA GLN A 9 -8.66 -2.18 -0.54
C GLN A 9 -9.49 -1.71 0.66
N VAL A 10 -10.22 -0.61 0.49
CA VAL A 10 -11.05 -0.01 1.54
C VAL A 10 -12.51 0.11 1.08
N PRO A 11 -13.48 0.16 2.01
CA PRO A 11 -14.86 0.47 1.64
C PRO A 11 -14.97 1.86 1.00
N ASP A 12 -15.77 1.97 -0.05
CA ASP A 12 -16.12 3.28 -0.62
C ASP A 12 -17.10 3.99 0.31
N THR A 13 -16.61 5.03 0.98
CA THR A 13 -17.41 5.86 1.90
C THR A 13 -18.21 6.95 1.18
N SER A 14 -18.00 7.16 -0.13
CA SER A 14 -18.78 8.11 -0.93
C SER A 14 -20.14 7.55 -1.36
N GLY A 15 -20.30 6.22 -1.29
CA GLY A 15 -21.51 5.51 -1.68
C GLY A 15 -22.56 5.45 -0.57
N LYS A 16 -23.73 4.88 -0.89
CA LYS A 16 -24.77 4.61 0.10
C LYS A 16 -24.34 3.46 1.01
N VAL A 17 -24.21 3.76 2.30
CA VAL A 17 -23.97 2.75 3.32
C VAL A 17 -25.23 1.92 3.50
N ALA A 18 -25.21 0.65 3.14
CA ALA A 18 -26.30 -0.27 3.40
C ALA A 18 -26.21 -0.79 4.85
N VAL A 19 -27.34 -0.78 5.53
CA VAL A 19 -27.48 -1.23 6.93
C VAL A 19 -28.36 -2.46 6.93
N ASN A 20 -27.94 -3.48 7.66
CA ASN A 20 -28.75 -4.69 7.90
C ASN A 20 -29.98 -4.36 8.78
N PRO A 21 -31.03 -5.21 8.78
CA PRO A 21 -32.20 -4.99 9.62
C PRO A 21 -31.91 -4.88 11.14
N ASP A 22 -30.78 -5.40 11.59
CA ASP A 22 -30.30 -5.35 12.97
C ASP A 22 -29.50 -4.07 13.30
N GLY A 23 -29.35 -3.14 12.33
CA GLY A 23 -28.60 -1.89 12.50
C GLY A 23 -27.09 -2.02 12.25
N THR A 24 -26.58 -3.19 11.92
CA THR A 24 -25.17 -3.38 11.59
C THR A 24 -24.87 -3.01 10.13
N LEU A 25 -23.62 -2.66 9.84
CA LEU A 25 -23.18 -2.35 8.46
C LEU A 25 -23.21 -3.62 7.60
N ASN A 26 -23.90 -3.54 6.46
CA ASN A 26 -23.84 -4.58 5.43
C ASN A 26 -22.57 -4.43 4.58
N ARG A 27 -21.46 -4.93 5.10
CA ARG A 27 -20.15 -4.85 4.42
C ARG A 27 -20.11 -5.60 3.08
N ALA A 28 -20.94 -6.63 2.93
CA ALA A 28 -20.98 -7.44 1.70
C ALA A 28 -21.57 -6.68 0.49
N SER A 29 -22.38 -5.66 0.75
CA SER A 29 -22.98 -4.81 -0.30
C SER A 29 -22.24 -3.50 -0.53
N MET A 30 -21.19 -3.19 0.25
CA MET A 30 -20.38 -1.99 0.05
C MET A 30 -19.43 -2.19 -1.11
N GLN A 31 -19.41 -1.23 -2.02
CA GLN A 31 -18.34 -1.16 -3.02
C GLN A 31 -17.01 -0.91 -2.31
N THR A 32 -15.96 -1.43 -2.88
CA THR A 32 -14.60 -1.24 -2.39
C THR A 32 -13.79 -0.51 -3.44
N ILE A 33 -12.86 0.33 -2.98
CA ILE A 33 -11.94 1.10 -3.81
C ILE A 33 -10.51 0.88 -3.35
N ILE A 34 -9.56 1.24 -4.20
CA ILE A 34 -8.16 1.38 -3.78
C ILE A 34 -8.09 2.54 -2.78
N ASN A 35 -7.39 2.35 -1.66
CA ASN A 35 -7.21 3.44 -0.70
C ASN A 35 -6.58 4.68 -1.38
N PRO A 36 -7.23 5.86 -1.31
CA PRO A 36 -6.75 7.06 -2.01
C PRO A 36 -5.33 7.48 -1.60
N ASP A 37 -4.97 7.34 -0.33
CA ASP A 37 -3.61 7.67 0.13
C ASP A 37 -2.57 6.71 -0.48
N ASP A 38 -2.93 5.45 -0.73
CA ASP A 38 -2.03 4.49 -1.39
C ASP A 38 -1.87 4.79 -2.89
N LEU A 39 -2.89 5.36 -3.55
CA LEU A 39 -2.76 5.80 -4.94
C LEU A 39 -1.69 6.86 -5.11
N ASN A 40 -1.46 7.74 -4.12
CA ASN A 40 -0.34 8.68 -4.17
C ASN A 40 1.01 7.95 -4.16
N ALA A 41 1.13 6.88 -3.37
CA ALA A 41 2.34 6.06 -3.36
C ALA A 41 2.54 5.28 -4.67
N VAL A 42 1.45 4.80 -5.27
CA VAL A 42 1.47 4.14 -6.59
C VAL A 42 1.91 5.11 -7.67
N GLU A 43 1.37 6.33 -7.70
CA GLU A 43 1.74 7.37 -8.66
C GLU A 43 3.23 7.74 -8.54
N ALA A 44 3.72 7.92 -7.30
CA ALA A 44 5.14 8.17 -7.06
C ALA A 44 6.02 7.00 -7.55
N ALA A 45 5.58 5.77 -7.33
CA ALA A 45 6.29 4.58 -7.80
C ALA A 45 6.36 4.51 -9.33
N LEU A 46 5.25 4.81 -10.02
CA LEU A 46 5.17 4.80 -11.48
C LEU A 46 6.00 5.93 -12.08
N ALA A 47 5.99 7.12 -11.50
CA ALA A 47 6.86 8.22 -11.92
C ALA A 47 8.34 7.85 -11.80
N LEU A 48 8.75 7.26 -10.67
CA LEU A 48 10.12 6.77 -10.49
C LEU A 48 10.46 5.63 -11.46
N LYS A 49 9.51 4.74 -11.75
CA LYS A 49 9.68 3.67 -12.74
C LYS A 49 10.01 4.25 -14.13
N ASP A 50 9.28 5.27 -14.57
CA ASP A 50 9.49 5.90 -15.87
C ASP A 50 10.88 6.56 -15.96
N GLU A 51 11.37 7.08 -14.84
CA GLU A 51 12.69 7.73 -14.78
C GLU A 51 13.86 6.77 -14.61
N LEU A 52 13.69 5.71 -13.84
CA LEU A 52 14.76 4.80 -13.42
C LEU A 52 14.75 3.48 -14.20
N GLY A 53 13.67 3.16 -14.92
CA GLY A 53 13.50 1.89 -15.62
C GLY A 53 13.40 0.68 -14.68
N CYS A 54 12.91 0.89 -13.45
CA CYS A 54 12.79 -0.14 -12.45
C CYS A 54 11.42 -0.85 -12.49
N LYS A 55 11.32 -1.99 -11.80
CA LYS A 55 10.07 -2.76 -11.64
C LYS A 55 9.25 -2.21 -10.47
N VAL A 56 7.93 -2.14 -10.63
CA VAL A 56 6.98 -1.81 -9.54
C VAL A 56 6.15 -3.03 -9.18
N VAL A 57 6.09 -3.36 -7.89
CA VAL A 57 5.36 -4.50 -7.35
C VAL A 57 4.38 -4.02 -6.29
N ALA A 58 3.09 -4.29 -6.47
CA ALA A 58 2.07 -3.96 -5.47
C ALA A 58 1.84 -5.12 -4.50
N PHE A 59 1.85 -4.85 -3.21
CA PHE A 59 1.55 -5.79 -2.14
C PHE A 59 0.24 -5.43 -1.45
N THR A 60 -0.63 -6.40 -1.26
CA THR A 60 -1.82 -6.24 -0.45
C THR A 60 -2.07 -7.45 0.45
N MET A 61 -2.52 -7.20 1.66
CA MET A 61 -3.09 -8.23 2.53
C MET A 61 -4.61 -8.09 2.52
N GLY A 62 -5.30 -9.12 2.08
CA GLY A 62 -6.75 -9.06 1.97
C GLY A 62 -7.41 -10.40 1.60
N PRO A 63 -8.74 -10.42 1.55
CA PRO A 63 -9.47 -11.59 1.09
C PRO A 63 -9.26 -11.80 -0.43
N PRO A 64 -9.55 -13.02 -0.96
CA PRO A 64 -9.35 -13.31 -2.38
C PRO A 64 -9.91 -12.29 -3.39
N PRO A 65 -11.07 -11.64 -3.15
CA PRO A 65 -11.57 -10.61 -4.08
C PRO A 65 -10.66 -9.38 -4.24
N ALA A 66 -9.70 -9.14 -3.33
CA ALA A 66 -8.71 -8.06 -3.46
C ALA A 66 -7.78 -8.25 -4.68
N GLU A 67 -7.76 -9.43 -5.29
CA GLU A 67 -7.09 -9.66 -6.58
C GLU A 67 -7.59 -8.69 -7.67
N GLY A 68 -8.88 -8.34 -7.66
CA GLY A 68 -9.44 -7.37 -8.60
C GLY A 68 -8.75 -6.01 -8.54
N MET A 69 -8.47 -5.53 -7.34
CA MET A 69 -7.71 -4.30 -7.11
C MET A 69 -6.28 -4.39 -7.67
N LEU A 70 -5.59 -5.51 -7.47
CA LEU A 70 -4.24 -5.70 -8.01
C LEU A 70 -4.25 -5.68 -9.55
N ARG A 71 -5.27 -6.25 -10.19
CA ARG A 71 -5.43 -6.18 -11.65
C ARG A 71 -5.66 -4.75 -12.14
N GLU A 72 -6.38 -3.93 -11.38
CA GLU A 72 -6.57 -2.52 -11.66
C GLU A 72 -5.23 -1.76 -11.57
N LEU A 73 -4.44 -1.99 -10.53
CA LEU A 73 -3.10 -1.41 -10.39
C LEU A 73 -2.15 -1.83 -11.52
N MET A 74 -2.22 -3.09 -11.97
CA MET A 74 -1.44 -3.55 -13.12
C MET A 74 -1.89 -2.86 -14.42
N ALA A 75 -3.18 -2.58 -14.59
CA ALA A 75 -3.66 -1.79 -15.73
C ALA A 75 -3.19 -0.33 -15.69
N MET A 76 -2.88 0.21 -14.51
CA MET A 76 -2.28 1.54 -14.34
C MET A 76 -0.77 1.57 -14.64
N GLY A 77 -0.09 0.41 -14.71
CA GLY A 77 1.32 0.32 -15.03
C GLY A 77 2.19 -0.42 -14.01
N VAL A 78 1.61 -0.92 -12.93
CA VAL A 78 2.31 -1.80 -11.98
C VAL A 78 2.65 -3.13 -12.67
N ASP A 79 3.86 -3.64 -12.49
CA ASP A 79 4.35 -4.82 -13.21
C ASP A 79 3.86 -6.15 -12.61
N GLU A 80 3.68 -6.17 -11.30
CA GLU A 80 3.30 -7.37 -10.56
C GLU A 80 2.44 -7.03 -9.34
N GLY A 81 1.46 -7.90 -9.05
CA GLY A 81 0.63 -7.82 -7.85
C GLY A 81 0.80 -9.06 -6.97
N VAL A 82 1.04 -8.85 -5.69
CA VAL A 82 1.17 -9.90 -4.68
C VAL A 82 0.02 -9.80 -3.69
N LEU A 83 -0.82 -10.84 -3.65
CA LEU A 83 -1.90 -10.98 -2.68
C LEU A 83 -1.49 -11.90 -1.53
N ILE A 84 -1.42 -11.35 -0.33
CA ILE A 84 -1.19 -12.11 0.90
C ILE A 84 -2.57 -12.40 1.50
N THR A 85 -3.00 -13.66 1.47
CA THR A 85 -4.34 -14.03 1.88
C THR A 85 -4.35 -15.31 2.70
N ALA A 86 -5.03 -15.25 3.85
CA ALA A 86 -5.42 -16.40 4.65
C ALA A 86 -6.64 -16.01 5.49
N ARG A 87 -7.46 -16.98 5.86
CA ARG A 87 -8.65 -16.73 6.68
C ARG A 87 -8.30 -16.16 8.06
N GLU A 88 -7.17 -16.58 8.59
CA GLU A 88 -6.62 -16.21 9.89
C GLU A 88 -6.18 -14.75 9.95
N PHE A 89 -5.95 -14.11 8.80
CA PHE A 89 -5.55 -12.71 8.72
C PHE A 89 -6.73 -11.73 8.88
N GLY A 90 -7.96 -12.25 8.84
CA GLY A 90 -9.16 -11.46 9.07
C GLY A 90 -9.22 -10.89 10.49
N GLY A 91 -9.47 -9.57 10.61
CA GLY A 91 -9.53 -8.89 11.91
C GLY A 91 -8.17 -8.50 12.52
N SER A 92 -7.08 -8.61 11.75
CA SER A 92 -5.75 -8.15 12.17
C SER A 92 -5.76 -6.64 12.48
N ASP A 93 -5.15 -6.28 13.60
CA ASP A 93 -4.82 -4.88 13.91
C ASP A 93 -3.60 -4.40 13.07
N THR A 94 -3.16 -3.18 13.30
CA THR A 94 -2.01 -2.61 12.55
C THR A 94 -0.72 -3.35 12.82
N TYR A 95 -0.53 -3.87 14.03
CA TYR A 95 0.68 -4.62 14.40
C TYR A 95 0.75 -5.96 13.66
N ALA A 96 -0.32 -6.74 13.70
CA ALA A 96 -0.41 -8.03 12.98
C ALA A 96 -0.35 -7.81 11.46
N THR A 97 -1.07 -6.81 10.93
CA THR A 97 -1.06 -6.45 9.51
C THR A 97 0.36 -6.13 9.02
N SER A 98 1.07 -5.26 9.74
CA SER A 98 2.44 -4.89 9.37
C SER A 98 3.40 -6.07 9.43
N GLN A 99 3.21 -6.99 10.37
CA GLN A 99 4.03 -8.20 10.48
C GLN A 99 3.80 -9.16 9.31
N ILE A 100 2.55 -9.35 8.92
CA ILE A 100 2.19 -10.23 7.79
C ILE A 100 2.74 -9.66 6.48
N ILE A 101 2.56 -8.35 6.26
CA ILE A 101 3.05 -7.69 5.04
C ILE A 101 4.58 -7.70 5.00
N ALA A 102 5.25 -7.38 6.11
CA ALA A 102 6.71 -7.42 6.20
C ALA A 102 7.25 -8.83 5.92
N ALA A 103 6.65 -9.87 6.50
CA ALA A 103 7.03 -11.26 6.21
C ALA A 103 6.82 -11.64 4.74
N GLY A 104 5.74 -11.16 4.12
CA GLY A 104 5.49 -11.35 2.69
C GLY A 104 6.54 -10.66 1.83
N ILE A 105 6.92 -9.43 2.16
CA ILE A 105 7.95 -8.67 1.46
C ILE A 105 9.33 -9.33 1.64
N ASP A 106 9.68 -9.75 2.84
CA ASP A 106 10.92 -10.47 3.14
C ASP A 106 11.01 -11.79 2.37
N THR A 107 9.91 -12.55 2.32
CA THR A 107 9.82 -13.80 1.54
C THR A 107 9.97 -13.56 0.03
N TYR A 108 9.42 -12.47 -0.49
CA TYR A 108 9.57 -12.05 -1.89
C TYR A 108 11.01 -11.66 -2.22
N GLY A 109 11.72 -11.13 -1.25
CA GLY A 109 13.09 -10.66 -1.31
C GLY A 109 13.20 -9.16 -1.53
N VAL A 110 14.04 -8.53 -0.72
CA VAL A 110 14.39 -7.10 -0.79
C VAL A 110 15.89 -6.98 -0.94
N ASP A 111 16.33 -6.23 -1.93
CA ASP A 111 17.73 -5.89 -2.18
C ASP A 111 18.05 -4.50 -1.59
N GLU A 112 19.34 -4.21 -1.39
CA GLU A 112 19.80 -2.94 -0.78
C GLU A 112 19.34 -1.69 -1.54
N ASP A 113 19.13 -1.80 -2.86
CA ASP A 113 18.72 -0.70 -3.73
C ASP A 113 17.19 -0.60 -3.89
N ASP A 114 16.41 -1.44 -3.21
CA ASP A 114 14.96 -1.44 -3.34
C ASP A 114 14.31 -0.36 -2.47
N ILE A 115 13.16 0.14 -2.95
CA ILE A 115 12.37 1.14 -2.24
C ILE A 115 11.03 0.52 -1.86
N ILE A 116 10.59 0.76 -0.62
CA ILE A 116 9.25 0.40 -0.17
C ILE A 116 8.45 1.68 0.04
N LEU A 117 7.32 1.79 -0.64
CA LEU A 117 6.38 2.90 -0.52
C LEU A 117 5.07 2.44 0.12
N ALA A 118 4.45 3.31 0.88
CA ALA A 118 3.11 3.12 1.42
C ALA A 118 2.39 4.47 1.45
N GLY A 119 1.08 4.45 1.30
CA GLY A 119 0.26 5.60 1.58
C GLY A 119 0.38 6.02 3.06
N ARG A 120 0.06 7.26 3.36
CA ARG A 120 0.13 7.80 4.72
C ARG A 120 -0.73 6.98 5.69
N GLN A 121 -1.95 6.63 5.29
CA GLN A 121 -2.93 5.91 6.10
C GLN A 121 -4.02 5.27 5.24
N ALA A 122 -4.82 4.38 5.80
CA ALA A 122 -6.05 3.89 5.19
C ALA A 122 -7.24 4.72 5.70
N ILE A 123 -8.13 5.16 4.80
CA ILE A 123 -9.27 6.03 5.12
C ILE A 123 -10.35 5.36 5.99
N ASP A 124 -10.30 4.05 6.15
CA ASP A 124 -11.25 3.29 6.97
C ASP A 124 -10.82 3.14 8.44
N GLY A 125 -9.58 3.45 8.77
CA GLY A 125 -9.05 3.30 10.14
C GLY A 125 -8.21 4.47 10.64
N ASP A 126 -7.65 5.29 9.76
CA ASP A 126 -6.90 6.54 10.03
C ASP A 126 -5.76 6.41 11.05
N THR A 127 -5.13 5.24 11.17
CA THR A 127 -4.09 4.99 12.17
C THR A 127 -2.70 5.48 11.78
N ALA A 128 -2.39 5.56 10.47
CA ALA A 128 -1.10 5.97 9.92
C ALA A 128 0.12 5.17 10.48
N GLN A 129 -0.07 3.89 10.83
CA GLN A 129 0.93 3.09 11.54
C GLN A 129 1.57 2.00 10.70
N VAL A 130 0.87 1.46 9.69
CA VAL A 130 1.31 0.24 8.99
C VAL A 130 2.62 0.45 8.25
N GLY A 131 2.78 1.55 7.50
CA GLY A 131 4.03 1.86 6.79
C GLY A 131 5.26 1.92 7.70
N PRO A 132 5.26 2.77 8.75
CA PRO A 132 6.34 2.81 9.72
C PRO A 132 6.63 1.47 10.42
N GLN A 133 5.59 0.71 10.75
CA GLN A 133 5.76 -0.61 11.36
C GLN A 133 6.37 -1.65 10.40
N ILE A 134 6.08 -1.58 9.10
CA ILE A 134 6.74 -2.43 8.09
C ILE A 134 8.24 -2.11 8.05
N ALA A 135 8.60 -0.83 7.99
CA ALA A 135 10.00 -0.40 7.98
C ALA A 135 10.77 -0.91 9.22
N GLU A 136 10.18 -0.77 10.41
CA GLU A 136 10.76 -1.29 11.66
C GLU A 136 10.97 -2.80 11.62
N LYS A 137 9.98 -3.57 11.13
CA LYS A 137 10.06 -5.03 11.07
C LYS A 137 11.08 -5.55 10.04
N LEU A 138 11.30 -4.80 8.99
CA LEU A 138 12.31 -5.09 7.98
C LEU A 138 13.69 -4.49 8.31
N HIS A 139 13.82 -3.78 9.44
CA HIS A 139 15.03 -3.07 9.84
C HIS A 139 15.53 -2.06 8.82
N LEU A 140 14.59 -1.41 8.11
CA LEU A 140 14.89 -0.42 7.09
C LEU A 140 14.79 1.00 7.63
N PRO A 141 15.64 1.94 7.18
CA PRO A 141 15.45 3.35 7.47
C PRO A 141 14.12 3.82 6.88
N GLN A 142 13.46 4.79 7.55
CA GLN A 142 12.16 5.27 7.12
C GLN A 142 12.11 6.79 7.01
N ILE A 143 11.31 7.25 6.05
CA ILE A 143 10.93 8.64 5.88
C ILE A 143 9.41 8.69 5.88
N THR A 144 8.82 9.52 6.74
CA THR A 144 7.37 9.69 6.83
C THR A 144 6.94 11.05 6.28
N TYR A 145 5.71 11.12 5.80
CA TYR A 145 5.13 12.36 5.24
C TYR A 145 5.98 12.97 4.11
N ALA A 146 6.49 12.13 3.21
CA ALA A 146 7.17 12.60 2.01
C ALA A 146 6.17 13.38 1.13
N GLY A 147 6.49 14.63 0.84
CA GLY A 147 5.69 15.48 -0.05
C GLY A 147 6.13 15.39 -1.50
N GLU A 148 7.39 15.04 -1.73
CA GLU A 148 7.97 14.88 -3.05
C GLU A 148 9.08 13.83 -3.00
N ILE A 149 9.17 13.01 -4.05
CA ILE A 149 10.26 12.06 -4.27
C ILE A 149 10.85 12.35 -5.65
N THR A 150 12.12 12.65 -5.69
CA THR A 150 12.88 12.92 -6.93
C THR A 150 14.10 12.00 -7.01
N LYS A 151 14.94 12.19 -8.00
CA LYS A 151 16.23 11.49 -8.10
C LYS A 151 17.39 12.46 -8.24
N ASP A 152 18.54 12.04 -7.70
CA ASP A 152 19.85 12.63 -8.01
C ASP A 152 20.75 11.52 -8.53
N GLY A 153 21.01 11.55 -9.83
CA GLY A 153 21.60 10.40 -10.53
C GLY A 153 20.67 9.17 -10.45
N ASN A 154 21.12 8.10 -9.80
CA ASN A 154 20.33 6.89 -9.54
C ASN A 154 19.84 6.81 -8.09
N THR A 155 19.99 7.86 -7.29
CA THR A 155 19.62 7.88 -5.88
C THR A 155 18.27 8.61 -5.69
N PRO A 156 17.26 7.97 -5.10
CA PRO A 156 16.03 8.65 -4.74
C PRO A 156 16.26 9.68 -3.63
N VAL A 157 15.64 10.83 -3.76
CA VAL A 157 15.68 11.93 -2.80
C VAL A 157 14.27 12.27 -2.37
N SER A 158 14.02 12.33 -1.09
CA SER A 158 12.71 12.63 -0.52
C SER A 158 12.70 13.97 0.20
N TYR A 159 11.63 14.73 0.00
CA TYR A 159 11.36 16.00 0.67
C TYR A 159 10.13 15.86 1.57
N THR A 160 10.28 16.21 2.85
CA THR A 160 9.22 16.11 3.85
C THR A 160 8.53 17.44 4.17
N HIS A 161 8.86 18.51 3.44
CA HIS A 161 8.25 19.83 3.61
C HIS A 161 7.95 20.44 2.24
N LEU A 162 6.85 21.19 2.18
CA LEU A 162 6.52 22.02 1.04
C LEU A 162 7.35 23.30 1.10
N ARG A 163 7.99 23.69 0.00
CA ARG A 163 8.58 25.03 -0.12
C ARG A 163 7.43 26.02 -0.26
N ALA A 164 7.44 27.04 0.61
CA ALA A 164 6.56 28.19 0.48
C ALA A 164 7.02 29.07 -0.70
#